data_ff1b1bce01a507f32c6087228baa5a1a
#
_entry.id   ff1b1bce01a507f32c6087228baa5a1a
#
_cell.length_a   1.000
_cell.length_b   1.000
_cell.length_c   1.000
_cell.angle_alpha   90.00
_cell.angle_beta   90.00
_cell.angle_gamma   90.00
#
_symmetry.space_group_name_H-M   'P 1'
#
loop_
_entity.id
_entity.type
_entity.pdbx_description
1 polymer ?
#
loop_
_entity_poly.entity_id
_entity_poly.type
_entity_poly.pdbx_seq_one_letter_code
_entity_poly.pdbx_strand_id
1 'polypeptide(L)'
;HGIAVGQVLTMKENFSTRRHYLNQRNCMMVMLENGVIPIVNENDTVSVTELMFTDNDELSGMIAAMMDVQALIILSNIDGIYNGSPTTPGTEVIREVEPGKDLSDYIQTEKSGFGRGGMLTKTTIARKVADEGIEVVIANGKKDNVLLELLQDPETTVCTRFVPSQGEVSSVKKWIAHSGGFAKGELHLNEKAVNVLKGEKAVSVLPVGVIQVIGD
;
A
#
# COMPACT_ATOMS: atom_id res chain seq x y z
N HIS A 1 20.86 -20.04 9.61
CA HIS A 1 21.08 -19.73 8.19
C HIS A 1 22.13 -18.62 7.97
N GLY A 2 22.66 -18.00 9.05
CA GLY A 2 23.70 -16.96 8.94
C GLY A 2 23.22 -15.60 8.40
N ILE A 3 21.92 -15.37 8.30
CA ILE A 3 21.33 -14.10 7.88
C ILE A 3 20.99 -13.29 9.13
N ALA A 4 21.53 -12.06 9.23
CA ALA A 4 21.20 -11.15 10.31
C ALA A 4 19.81 -10.54 10.07
N VAL A 5 18.96 -10.61 11.08
CA VAL A 5 17.60 -10.03 11.04
C VAL A 5 17.36 -9.20 12.30
N GLY A 6 16.51 -8.20 12.22
CA GLY A 6 16.12 -7.38 13.36
C GLY A 6 14.60 -7.11 13.36
N GLN A 7 13.96 -7.30 14.52
CA GLN A 7 12.56 -7.01 14.69
C GLN A 7 12.32 -5.51 14.80
N VAL A 8 11.34 -5.01 14.05
CA VAL A 8 10.86 -3.62 14.12
C VAL A 8 9.37 -3.67 14.43
N LEU A 9 8.98 -3.30 15.64
CA LEU A 9 7.59 -3.15 16.01
C LEU A 9 7.15 -1.69 15.82
N THR A 10 6.05 -1.50 15.12
CA THR A 10 5.54 -0.18 14.77
C THR A 10 4.08 -0.03 15.14
N MET A 11 3.62 1.21 15.23
CA MET A 11 2.21 1.56 15.44
C MET A 11 1.79 2.52 14.33
N LYS A 12 0.51 2.55 14.02
CA LYS A 12 -0.05 3.49 13.02
C LYS A 12 0.31 4.94 13.35
N GLU A 13 0.33 5.30 14.63
CA GLU A 13 0.76 6.61 15.13
C GLU A 13 2.18 7.00 14.69
N ASN A 14 3.08 6.04 14.47
CA ASN A 14 4.43 6.34 14.02
C ASN A 14 4.47 6.96 12.62
N PHE A 15 3.38 6.85 11.87
CA PHE A 15 3.22 7.47 10.55
C PHE A 15 2.51 8.84 10.62
N SER A 16 1.94 9.22 11.77
CA SER A 16 1.14 10.44 11.91
C SER A 16 1.94 11.73 11.79
N THR A 17 3.19 11.72 12.26
CA THR A 17 4.08 12.89 12.19
C THR A 17 5.27 12.62 11.28
N ARG A 18 5.65 13.63 10.49
CA ARG A 18 6.81 13.54 9.59
C ARG A 18 8.09 13.14 10.32
N ARG A 19 8.28 13.59 11.55
CA ARG A 19 9.45 13.26 12.37
C ARG A 19 9.51 11.78 12.71
N HIS A 20 8.41 11.20 13.20
CA HIS A 20 8.36 9.78 13.53
C HIS A 20 8.52 8.90 12.28
N TYR A 21 7.84 9.25 11.21
CA TYR A 21 7.98 8.62 9.90
C TYR A 21 9.44 8.57 9.43
N LEU A 22 10.16 9.70 9.46
CA LEU A 22 11.57 9.75 9.05
C LEU A 22 12.49 8.99 10.01
N ASN A 23 12.23 9.01 11.31
CA ASN A 23 13.02 8.26 12.28
C ASN A 23 12.89 6.74 12.03
N GLN A 24 11.67 6.26 11.78
CA GLN A 24 11.42 4.86 11.47
C GLN A 24 12.07 4.46 10.14
N ARG A 25 11.92 5.28 9.10
CA ARG A 25 12.62 5.08 7.83
C ARG A 25 14.13 4.97 8.02
N ASN A 26 14.73 5.92 8.73
CA ASN A 26 16.18 5.93 8.97
C ASN A 26 16.63 4.70 9.75
N CYS A 27 15.88 4.25 10.74
CA CYS A 27 16.19 3.02 11.48
C CYS A 27 16.29 1.82 10.52
N MET A 28 15.28 1.62 9.65
CA MET A 28 15.30 0.52 8.69
C MET A 28 16.41 0.67 7.64
N MET A 29 16.69 1.89 7.18
CA MET A 29 17.80 2.15 6.25
C MET A 29 19.15 1.75 6.86
N VAL A 30 19.41 2.17 8.10
CA VAL A 30 20.64 1.81 8.82
C VAL A 30 20.76 0.28 9.02
N MET A 31 19.65 -0.41 9.31
CA MET A 31 19.64 -1.86 9.39
C MET A 31 20.08 -2.47 8.06
N LEU A 32 19.47 -2.08 6.95
CA LEU A 32 19.78 -2.58 5.62
C LEU A 32 21.22 -2.28 5.19
N GLU A 33 21.72 -1.07 5.45
CA GLU A 33 23.10 -0.65 5.19
C GLU A 33 24.14 -1.50 5.96
N ASN A 34 23.73 -2.06 7.10
CA ASN A 34 24.58 -2.97 7.89
C ASN A 34 24.27 -4.45 7.64
N GLY A 35 23.56 -4.79 6.57
CA GLY A 35 23.25 -6.17 6.20
C GLY A 35 22.25 -6.86 7.12
N VAL A 36 21.44 -6.10 7.87
CA VAL A 36 20.40 -6.62 8.76
C VAL A 36 19.04 -6.45 8.07
N ILE A 37 18.30 -7.55 7.89
CA ILE A 37 16.96 -7.53 7.29
C ILE A 37 15.95 -7.13 8.37
N PRO A 38 15.21 -6.01 8.21
CA PRO A 38 14.15 -5.63 9.14
C PRO A 38 12.92 -6.54 8.96
N ILE A 39 12.47 -7.15 10.05
CA ILE A 39 11.21 -7.89 10.12
C ILE A 39 10.20 -7.02 10.86
N VAL A 40 9.24 -6.49 10.13
CA VAL A 40 8.29 -5.48 10.64
C VAL A 40 6.97 -6.13 11.01
N ASN A 41 6.41 -5.74 12.15
CA ASN A 41 5.04 -6.07 12.54
C ASN A 41 4.44 -4.94 13.36
N GLU A 42 3.12 -4.97 13.53
CA GLU A 42 2.44 -4.06 14.45
C GLU A 42 2.82 -4.36 15.91
N ASN A 43 2.88 -3.32 16.73
CA ASN A 43 3.07 -3.46 18.17
C ASN A 43 1.71 -3.60 18.87
N ASP A 44 1.08 -4.76 18.73
CA ASP A 44 -0.24 -5.05 19.28
C ASP A 44 -0.34 -4.88 20.82
N THR A 45 0.80 -4.93 21.50
CA THR A 45 0.83 -4.82 22.98
C THR A 45 0.49 -3.40 23.49
N VAL A 46 0.83 -2.39 22.71
CA VAL A 46 0.68 -0.98 23.10
C VAL A 46 -0.19 -0.16 22.13
N SER A 47 -0.60 -0.76 21.02
CA SER A 47 -1.49 -0.10 20.05
C SER A 47 -2.89 0.07 20.65
N VAL A 48 -3.45 1.28 20.49
CA VAL A 48 -4.84 1.57 20.85
C VAL A 48 -5.75 1.08 19.72
N THR A 49 -6.84 0.40 20.05
CA THR A 49 -7.71 -0.27 19.08
C THR A 49 -8.17 0.62 17.91
N GLU A 50 -8.45 1.89 18.19
CA GLU A 50 -8.89 2.87 17.19
C GLU A 50 -7.77 3.29 16.21
N LEU A 51 -6.52 3.04 16.58
CA LEU A 51 -5.33 3.43 15.82
C LEU A 51 -4.52 2.22 15.33
N MET A 52 -5.11 1.02 15.37
CA MET A 52 -4.49 -0.19 14.82
C MET A 52 -4.56 -0.19 13.29
N PHE A 53 -3.62 -0.90 12.68
CA PHE A 53 -3.74 -1.22 11.27
C PHE A 53 -4.93 -2.15 11.03
N THR A 54 -5.56 -2.03 9.88
CA THR A 54 -6.66 -2.94 9.51
C THR A 54 -6.14 -4.37 9.35
N ASP A 55 -4.96 -4.50 8.79
CA ASP A 55 -4.21 -5.74 8.61
C ASP A 55 -2.75 -5.46 8.23
N ASN A 56 -1.95 -6.51 8.08
CA ASN A 56 -0.56 -6.40 7.66
C ASN A 56 -0.39 -5.96 6.18
N ASP A 57 -1.43 -6.04 5.36
CA ASP A 57 -1.38 -5.51 4.00
C ASP A 57 -1.31 -3.98 4.02
N GLU A 58 -2.12 -3.31 4.88
CA GLU A 58 -2.03 -1.86 5.09
C GLU A 58 -0.63 -1.47 5.58
N LEU A 59 -0.11 -2.15 6.59
CA LEU A 59 1.23 -1.92 7.11
C LEU A 59 2.30 -2.10 6.02
N SER A 60 2.22 -3.16 5.22
CA SER A 60 3.18 -3.44 4.15
C SER A 60 3.21 -2.34 3.08
N GLY A 61 2.03 -1.84 2.70
CA GLY A 61 1.91 -0.72 1.76
C GLY A 61 2.54 0.57 2.30
N MET A 62 2.30 0.88 3.57
CA MET A 62 2.89 2.06 4.22
C MET A 62 4.42 1.96 4.32
N ILE A 63 4.96 0.77 4.64
CA ILE A 63 6.40 0.53 4.68
C ILE A 63 6.99 0.62 3.27
N ALA A 64 6.35 0.04 2.26
CA ALA A 64 6.81 0.11 0.88
C ALA A 64 6.94 1.56 0.39
N ALA A 65 5.91 2.37 0.64
CA ALA A 65 5.91 3.80 0.31
C ALA A 65 6.96 4.59 1.11
N MET A 66 7.13 4.27 2.40
CA MET A 66 8.11 4.93 3.28
C MET A 66 9.54 4.63 2.88
N MET A 67 9.83 3.41 2.49
CA MET A 67 11.17 2.96 2.10
C MET A 67 11.49 3.25 0.63
N ASP A 68 10.49 3.67 -0.15
CA ASP A 68 10.61 3.93 -1.59
C ASP A 68 11.18 2.74 -2.34
N VAL A 69 10.58 1.57 -2.10
CA VAL A 69 11.03 0.31 -2.70
C VAL A 69 10.68 0.23 -4.19
N GLN A 70 11.38 -0.60 -4.95
CA GLN A 70 11.06 -0.84 -6.35
C GLN A 70 9.82 -1.73 -6.52
N ALA A 71 9.63 -2.68 -5.59
CA ALA A 71 8.51 -3.62 -5.65
C ALA A 71 8.02 -4.01 -4.25
N LEU A 72 6.72 -4.27 -4.14
CA LEU A 72 6.05 -4.88 -3.00
C LEU A 72 5.48 -6.24 -3.43
N ILE A 73 5.90 -7.32 -2.79
CA ILE A 73 5.36 -8.65 -3.04
C ILE A 73 4.44 -9.04 -1.88
N ILE A 74 3.15 -9.19 -2.16
CA ILE A 74 2.14 -9.65 -1.20
C ILE A 74 1.93 -11.16 -1.41
N LEU A 75 2.38 -11.95 -0.45
CA LEU A 75 2.18 -13.39 -0.46
C LEU A 75 0.82 -13.73 0.15
N SER A 76 -0.03 -14.35 -0.64
CA SER A 76 -1.39 -14.75 -0.27
C SER A 76 -1.54 -16.27 -0.29
N ASN A 77 -2.74 -16.77 -0.04
CA ASN A 77 -3.10 -18.19 -0.14
C ASN A 77 -3.73 -18.55 -1.50
N ILE A 78 -3.78 -17.61 -2.44
CA ILE A 78 -4.27 -17.76 -3.80
C ILE A 78 -3.26 -17.21 -4.81
N ASP A 79 -3.36 -17.66 -6.06
CA ASP A 79 -2.37 -17.36 -7.09
C ASP A 79 -2.33 -15.90 -7.56
N GLY A 80 -3.36 -15.12 -7.23
CA GLY A 80 -3.53 -13.73 -7.62
C GLY A 80 -5.00 -13.34 -7.58
N ILE A 81 -5.36 -12.27 -8.27
CA ILE A 81 -6.74 -11.83 -8.45
C ILE A 81 -7.34 -12.57 -9.64
N TYR A 82 -8.51 -13.18 -9.44
CA TYR A 82 -9.22 -13.88 -10.49
C TYR A 82 -10.26 -13.00 -11.17
N ASN A 83 -10.54 -13.28 -12.44
CA ASN A 83 -11.61 -12.61 -13.21
C ASN A 83 -13.02 -13.13 -12.89
N GLY A 84 -13.17 -13.92 -11.83
CA GLY A 84 -14.41 -14.49 -11.34
C GLY A 84 -14.14 -15.36 -10.11
N SER A 85 -15.13 -16.17 -9.66
CA SER A 85 -14.90 -17.09 -8.55
C SER A 85 -13.89 -18.17 -8.94
N PRO A 86 -12.83 -18.43 -8.13
CA PRO A 86 -11.82 -19.45 -8.42
C PRO A 86 -12.38 -20.86 -8.62
N THR A 87 -13.60 -21.13 -8.11
CA THR A 87 -14.30 -22.41 -8.24
C THR A 87 -15.12 -22.54 -9.51
N THR A 88 -15.27 -21.45 -10.29
CA THR A 88 -16.05 -21.46 -11.54
C THR A 88 -15.17 -21.88 -12.71
N PRO A 89 -15.58 -22.88 -13.52
CA PRO A 89 -14.84 -23.26 -14.70
C PRO A 89 -14.63 -22.09 -15.67
N GLY A 90 -13.40 -21.93 -16.18
CA GLY A 90 -13.04 -20.83 -17.09
C GLY A 90 -12.61 -19.55 -16.39
N THR A 91 -12.53 -19.54 -15.06
CA THR A 91 -11.95 -18.43 -14.31
C THR A 91 -10.43 -18.49 -14.37
N GLU A 92 -9.81 -17.37 -14.67
CA GLU A 92 -8.36 -17.23 -14.81
C GLU A 92 -7.82 -16.10 -13.92
N VAL A 93 -6.54 -16.19 -13.57
CA VAL A 93 -5.84 -15.12 -12.85
C VAL A 93 -5.63 -13.94 -13.78
N ILE A 94 -6.02 -12.75 -13.33
CA ILE A 94 -5.69 -11.49 -13.98
C ILE A 94 -4.20 -11.26 -13.80
N ARG A 95 -3.44 -11.43 -14.90
CA ARG A 95 -1.98 -11.37 -14.87
C ARG A 95 -1.46 -9.97 -14.62
N GLU A 96 -2.13 -8.96 -15.19
CA GLU A 96 -1.68 -7.58 -15.14
C GLU A 96 -2.83 -6.60 -14.92
N VAL A 97 -2.59 -5.62 -14.08
CA VAL A 97 -3.53 -4.56 -13.74
C VAL A 97 -2.88 -3.22 -14.06
N GLU A 98 -3.33 -2.63 -15.16
CA GLU A 98 -2.89 -1.30 -15.59
C GLU A 98 -3.38 -0.19 -14.66
N PRO A 99 -2.68 0.96 -14.59
CA PRO A 99 -3.14 2.14 -13.87
C PRO A 99 -4.56 2.54 -14.30
N GLY A 100 -5.43 2.83 -13.33
CA GLY A 100 -6.82 3.22 -13.57
C GLY A 100 -7.79 2.09 -13.93
N LYS A 101 -7.34 0.84 -14.11
CA LYS A 101 -8.24 -0.29 -14.39
C LYS A 101 -9.13 -0.57 -13.18
N ASP A 102 -10.45 -0.55 -13.37
CA ASP A 102 -11.42 -0.91 -12.35
C ASP A 102 -11.48 -2.44 -12.16
N LEU A 103 -11.41 -2.89 -10.92
CA LEU A 103 -11.51 -4.30 -10.52
C LEU A 103 -12.75 -4.57 -9.66
N SER A 104 -13.63 -3.59 -9.47
CA SER A 104 -14.79 -3.70 -8.58
C SER A 104 -15.71 -4.88 -8.94
N ASP A 105 -15.90 -5.17 -10.22
CA ASP A 105 -16.73 -6.26 -10.68
C ASP A 105 -16.18 -7.64 -10.30
N TYR A 106 -14.86 -7.80 -10.28
CA TYR A 106 -14.20 -9.05 -9.92
C TYR A 106 -14.16 -9.27 -8.41
N ILE A 107 -13.98 -8.20 -7.64
CA ILE A 107 -13.88 -8.27 -6.16
C ILE A 107 -15.25 -8.50 -5.51
N GLN A 108 -16.35 -8.02 -6.11
CA GLN A 108 -17.69 -8.23 -5.58
C GLN A 108 -18.15 -9.69 -5.64
N THR A 109 -17.66 -10.44 -6.60
CA THR A 109 -18.00 -11.86 -6.79
C THR A 109 -17.41 -12.74 -5.67
N GLU A 110 -16.33 -12.32 -5.01
CA GLU A 110 -15.65 -13.07 -3.94
C GLU A 110 -16.28 -12.89 -2.53
N LYS A 111 -17.27 -12.02 -2.36
CA LYS A 111 -17.92 -11.81 -1.04
C LYS A 111 -18.62 -13.04 -0.45
N SER A 112 -18.76 -14.10 -1.21
CA SER A 112 -19.55 -15.28 -0.81
C SER A 112 -18.77 -16.48 -0.27
N GLY A 113 -17.43 -16.52 -0.31
CA GLY A 113 -16.72 -17.76 0.03
C GLY A 113 -15.44 -17.67 0.87
N PHE A 114 -14.68 -16.60 0.82
CA PHE A 114 -13.39 -16.50 1.51
C PHE A 114 -13.28 -15.20 2.31
N GLY A 115 -13.53 -15.27 3.61
CA GLY A 115 -13.20 -14.26 4.63
C GLY A 115 -13.44 -12.79 4.26
N ARG A 116 -14.31 -12.11 4.99
CA ARG A 116 -14.59 -10.69 4.83
C ARG A 116 -13.31 -9.86 4.81
N GLY A 117 -13.03 -9.17 3.71
CA GLY A 117 -12.04 -8.09 3.65
C GLY A 117 -10.70 -8.42 2.98
N GLY A 118 -10.19 -9.63 3.06
CA GLY A 118 -8.81 -9.94 2.69
C GLY A 118 -8.41 -9.57 1.25
N MET A 119 -9.20 -9.94 0.23
CA MET A 119 -8.84 -9.63 -1.16
C MET A 119 -9.13 -8.17 -1.52
N LEU A 120 -10.24 -7.62 -1.02
CA LEU A 120 -10.56 -6.20 -1.23
C LEU A 120 -9.47 -5.30 -0.65
N THR A 121 -9.02 -5.57 0.59
CA THR A 121 -7.94 -4.82 1.22
C THR A 121 -6.65 -4.94 0.43
N LYS A 122 -6.23 -6.18 0.08
CA LYS A 122 -5.03 -6.41 -0.73
C LYS A 122 -5.06 -5.65 -2.04
N THR A 123 -6.17 -5.70 -2.77
CA THR A 123 -6.33 -4.99 -4.06
C THR A 123 -6.29 -3.48 -3.87
N THR A 124 -6.94 -2.97 -2.82
CA THR A 124 -6.95 -1.53 -2.52
C THR A 124 -5.54 -1.02 -2.18
N ILE A 125 -4.82 -1.74 -1.34
CA ILE A 125 -3.44 -1.41 -0.98
C ILE A 125 -2.52 -1.54 -2.18
N ALA A 126 -2.62 -2.65 -2.95
CA ALA A 126 -1.81 -2.86 -4.14
C ALA A 126 -1.98 -1.72 -5.16
N ARG A 127 -3.22 -1.31 -5.41
CA ARG A 127 -3.50 -0.18 -6.30
C ARG A 127 -2.91 1.12 -5.77
N LYS A 128 -3.15 1.44 -4.50
CA LYS A 128 -2.63 2.66 -3.88
C LYS A 128 -1.11 2.75 -3.99
N VAL A 129 -0.41 1.66 -3.72
CA VAL A 129 1.06 1.60 -3.79
C VAL A 129 1.54 1.68 -5.25
N ALA A 130 0.82 1.05 -6.19
CA ALA A 130 1.13 1.14 -7.61
C ALA A 130 0.93 2.55 -8.16
N ASP A 131 -0.10 3.26 -7.70
CA ASP A 131 -0.33 4.68 -8.05
C ASP A 131 0.78 5.61 -7.53
N GLU A 132 1.54 5.17 -6.53
CA GLU A 132 2.73 5.87 -6.00
C GLU A 132 4.03 5.52 -6.74
N GLY A 133 3.95 4.74 -7.83
CA GLY A 133 5.09 4.39 -8.68
C GLY A 133 5.86 3.15 -8.23
N ILE A 134 5.29 2.30 -7.40
CA ILE A 134 5.90 1.07 -6.89
C ILE A 134 5.19 -0.14 -7.52
N GLU A 135 5.94 -1.05 -8.14
CA GLU A 135 5.35 -2.29 -8.64
C GLU A 135 4.76 -3.13 -7.48
N VAL A 136 3.56 -3.67 -7.63
CA VAL A 136 3.00 -4.59 -6.64
C VAL A 136 2.65 -5.92 -7.27
N VAL A 137 3.09 -7.00 -6.62
CA VAL A 137 2.82 -8.37 -7.05
C VAL A 137 2.02 -9.10 -5.98
N ILE A 138 0.89 -9.70 -6.34
CA ILE A 138 0.14 -10.62 -5.49
C ILE A 138 0.36 -12.03 -6.00
N ALA A 139 0.92 -12.91 -5.15
CA ALA A 139 1.27 -14.28 -5.51
C ALA A 139 0.94 -15.29 -4.40
N ASN A 140 0.94 -16.56 -4.72
CA ASN A 140 0.64 -17.64 -3.79
C ASN A 140 1.86 -18.03 -2.97
N GLY A 141 1.89 -17.61 -1.71
CA GLY A 141 2.97 -17.93 -0.78
C GLY A 141 3.05 -19.39 -0.33
N LYS A 142 2.07 -20.24 -0.72
CA LYS A 142 2.12 -21.69 -0.45
C LYS A 142 2.87 -22.46 -1.52
N LYS A 143 3.21 -21.84 -2.66
CA LYS A 143 4.02 -22.46 -3.70
C LYS A 143 5.50 -22.42 -3.28
N ASP A 144 6.16 -23.55 -3.47
CA ASP A 144 7.58 -23.65 -3.25
C ASP A 144 8.32 -22.72 -4.20
N ASN A 145 9.37 -22.07 -3.69
CA ASN A 145 10.26 -21.19 -4.46
C ASN A 145 9.59 -19.98 -5.17
N VAL A 146 8.34 -19.63 -4.84
CA VAL A 146 7.58 -18.56 -5.53
C VAL A 146 8.37 -17.24 -5.64
N LEU A 147 9.11 -16.85 -4.60
CA LEU A 147 9.93 -15.63 -4.65
C LEU A 147 11.08 -15.72 -5.65
N LEU A 148 11.70 -16.90 -5.76
CA LEU A 148 12.76 -17.14 -6.75
C LEU A 148 12.19 -17.11 -8.17
N GLU A 149 11.04 -17.76 -8.39
CA GLU A 149 10.35 -17.76 -9.67
C GLU A 149 9.92 -16.35 -10.10
N LEU A 150 9.37 -15.56 -9.17
CA LEU A 150 9.00 -14.17 -9.45
C LEU A 150 10.19 -13.29 -9.87
N LEU A 151 11.40 -13.60 -9.38
CA LEU A 151 12.60 -12.84 -9.71
C LEU A 151 13.31 -13.37 -10.98
N GLN A 152 13.28 -14.68 -11.23
CA GLN A 152 13.99 -15.32 -12.33
C GLN A 152 13.14 -15.41 -13.61
N ASP A 153 11.87 -15.79 -13.46
CA ASP A 153 10.93 -16.05 -14.55
C ASP A 153 9.60 -15.30 -14.35
N PRO A 154 9.64 -13.96 -14.26
CA PRO A 154 8.47 -13.16 -13.92
C PRO A 154 7.30 -13.33 -14.89
N GLU A 155 7.56 -13.58 -16.17
CA GLU A 155 6.55 -13.74 -17.22
C GLU A 155 5.76 -15.04 -17.10
N THR A 156 6.41 -16.12 -16.67
CA THR A 156 5.79 -17.46 -16.58
C THR A 156 5.13 -17.69 -15.22
N THR A 157 5.64 -17.06 -14.15
CA THR A 157 5.12 -17.22 -12.79
C THR A 157 3.70 -16.71 -12.66
N VAL A 158 2.77 -17.56 -12.21
CA VAL A 158 1.36 -17.18 -12.05
C VAL A 158 1.20 -16.25 -10.85
N CYS A 159 0.88 -14.98 -11.13
CA CYS A 159 0.65 -13.93 -10.14
C CYS A 159 -0.20 -12.81 -10.76
N THR A 160 -0.64 -11.85 -9.96
CA THR A 160 -1.20 -10.58 -10.45
C THR A 160 -0.18 -9.47 -10.20
N ARG A 161 0.18 -8.75 -11.26
CA ARG A 161 1.05 -7.57 -11.22
C ARG A 161 0.23 -6.31 -11.36
N PHE A 162 0.45 -5.36 -10.48
CA PHE A 162 -0.04 -3.99 -10.62
C PHE A 162 1.09 -3.16 -11.23
N VAL A 163 0.85 -2.65 -12.42
CA VAL A 163 1.81 -1.82 -13.13
C VAL A 163 1.93 -0.47 -12.41
N PRO A 164 3.14 -0.02 -12.08
CA PRO A 164 3.33 1.26 -11.42
C PRO A 164 2.91 2.42 -12.32
N SER A 165 2.23 3.40 -11.74
CA SER A 165 1.91 4.64 -12.44
C SER A 165 3.18 5.38 -12.82
N GLN A 166 3.19 5.96 -14.04
CA GLN A 166 4.31 6.78 -14.49
C GLN A 166 4.28 8.14 -13.80
N GLY A 167 5.42 8.55 -13.27
CA GLY A 167 5.60 9.86 -12.63
C GLY A 167 6.24 9.74 -11.25
N GLU A 168 7.12 10.68 -10.94
CA GLU A 168 7.75 10.75 -9.62
C GLU A 168 6.78 11.37 -8.60
N VAL A 169 6.38 10.57 -7.62
CA VAL A 169 5.65 11.05 -6.45
C VAL A 169 6.64 11.39 -5.34
N SER A 170 6.71 12.64 -4.93
CA SER A 170 7.65 13.05 -3.88
C SER A 170 7.37 12.33 -2.55
N SER A 171 8.42 12.08 -1.76
CA SER A 171 8.31 11.42 -0.45
C SER A 171 7.37 12.10 0.53
N VAL A 172 7.16 13.41 0.36
CA VAL A 172 6.19 14.18 1.16
C VAL A 172 4.77 13.86 0.74
N LYS A 173 4.50 13.77 -0.56
CA LYS A 173 3.18 13.38 -1.08
C LYS A 173 2.84 11.94 -0.70
N LYS A 174 3.79 11.00 -0.80
CA LYS A 174 3.63 9.62 -0.33
C LYS A 174 3.25 9.58 1.16
N TRP A 175 4.00 10.31 2.02
CA TRP A 175 3.66 10.39 3.43
C TRP A 175 2.25 10.96 3.68
N ILE A 176 1.86 12.06 3.01
CA ILE A 176 0.54 12.67 3.16
C ILE A 176 -0.57 11.68 2.73
N ALA A 177 -0.39 10.95 1.64
CA ALA A 177 -1.35 9.97 1.17
C ALA A 177 -1.63 8.85 2.18
N HIS A 178 -0.65 8.51 3.02
CA HIS A 178 -0.78 7.52 4.08
C HIS A 178 -1.13 8.10 5.47
N SER A 179 -1.25 9.42 5.60
CA SER A 179 -1.57 10.09 6.87
C SER A 179 -3.06 10.44 7.03
N GLY A 180 -3.93 10.01 6.12
CA GLY A 180 -5.35 10.40 6.09
C GLY A 180 -6.15 10.10 7.36
N GLY A 181 -5.78 9.05 8.13
CA GLY A 181 -6.41 8.70 9.40
C GLY A 181 -6.05 9.62 10.59
N PHE A 182 -5.16 10.60 10.39
CA PHE A 182 -4.67 11.52 11.42
C PHE A 182 -5.08 12.98 11.16
N ALA A 183 -6.00 13.19 10.23
CA ALA A 183 -6.57 14.52 9.97
C ALA A 183 -7.27 15.03 11.24
N LYS A 184 -6.97 16.27 11.65
CA LYS A 184 -7.59 16.92 12.81
C LYS A 184 -8.81 17.77 12.43
N GLY A 185 -9.08 17.89 11.14
CA GLY A 185 -10.20 18.66 10.63
C GLY A 185 -10.29 18.62 9.11
N GLU A 186 -11.28 19.34 8.59
CA GLU A 186 -11.59 19.40 7.16
C GLU A 186 -11.63 20.86 6.70
N LEU A 187 -11.10 21.11 5.51
CA LEU A 187 -11.23 22.38 4.82
C LEU A 187 -12.16 22.20 3.61
N HIS A 188 -13.31 22.83 3.64
CA HIS A 188 -14.19 22.90 2.49
C HIS A 188 -13.75 24.05 1.59
N LEU A 189 -13.46 23.73 0.33
CA LEU A 189 -12.89 24.69 -0.61
C LEU A 189 -13.90 25.06 -1.69
N ASN A 190 -13.80 26.28 -2.20
CA ASN A 190 -14.57 26.69 -3.37
C ASN A 190 -14.04 26.02 -4.66
N GLU A 191 -14.85 26.00 -5.69
CA GLU A 191 -14.56 25.34 -6.97
C GLU A 191 -13.24 25.82 -7.62
N LYS A 192 -12.95 27.13 -7.52
CA LYS A 192 -11.71 27.72 -8.04
C LYS A 192 -10.48 27.15 -7.33
N ALA A 193 -10.50 27.07 -5.99
CA ALA A 193 -9.41 26.52 -5.20
C ALA A 193 -9.22 25.02 -5.50
N VAL A 194 -10.30 24.26 -5.62
CA VAL A 194 -10.27 22.84 -5.99
C VAL A 194 -9.62 22.65 -7.37
N ASN A 195 -10.00 23.43 -8.36
CA ASN A 195 -9.45 23.31 -9.72
C ASN A 195 -7.95 23.65 -9.77
N VAL A 196 -7.52 24.65 -9.00
CA VAL A 196 -6.09 25.02 -8.90
C VAL A 196 -5.28 23.94 -8.19
N LEU A 197 -5.83 23.35 -7.10
CA LEU A 197 -5.14 22.28 -6.35
C LEU A 197 -5.04 20.95 -7.12
N LYS A 198 -5.99 20.68 -8.02
CA LYS A 198 -5.94 19.52 -8.90
C LYS A 198 -4.96 19.68 -10.07
N GLY A 199 -4.44 20.87 -10.27
CA GLY A 199 -3.46 21.14 -11.33
C GLY A 199 -2.07 20.56 -11.00
N GLU A 200 -1.22 20.50 -12.02
CA GLU A 200 0.14 19.92 -11.91
C GLU A 200 1.12 20.78 -11.07
N LYS A 201 0.81 22.04 -10.87
CA LYS A 201 1.70 22.98 -10.15
C LYS A 201 1.46 22.92 -8.65
N ALA A 202 2.55 22.92 -7.88
CA ALA A 202 2.47 23.10 -6.45
C ALA A 202 1.92 24.51 -6.11
N VAL A 203 0.82 24.55 -5.37
CA VAL A 203 0.13 25.78 -4.98
C VAL A 203 -0.22 25.75 -3.50
N SER A 204 -0.40 26.91 -2.90
CA SER A 204 -0.89 27.04 -1.54
C SER A 204 -2.38 27.41 -1.53
N VAL A 205 -3.11 26.88 -0.57
CA VAL A 205 -4.50 27.29 -0.33
C VAL A 205 -4.49 28.65 0.33
N LEU A 206 -5.11 29.64 -0.32
CA LEU A 206 -5.32 30.95 0.26
C LEU A 206 -6.66 30.98 1.04
N PRO A 207 -6.78 31.79 2.11
CA PRO A 207 -8.03 31.91 2.89
C PRO A 207 -9.26 32.19 2.05
N VAL A 208 -9.14 32.96 0.98
CA VAL A 208 -10.23 33.26 0.03
C VAL A 208 -10.76 32.01 -0.70
N GLY A 209 -9.98 30.94 -0.75
CA GLY A 209 -10.37 29.65 -1.32
C GLY A 209 -11.12 28.75 -0.34
N VAL A 210 -11.14 29.07 0.95
CA VAL A 210 -11.76 28.27 2.02
C VAL A 210 -13.20 28.78 2.25
N ILE A 211 -14.18 27.87 2.16
CA ILE A 211 -15.60 28.16 2.45
C ILE A 211 -15.91 27.86 3.92
N GLN A 212 -15.37 26.74 4.43
CA GLN A 212 -15.66 26.28 5.78
C GLN A 212 -14.45 25.51 6.34
N VAL A 213 -14.25 25.59 7.64
CA VAL A 213 -13.29 24.81 8.42
C VAL A 213 -14.08 24.00 9.44
N ILE A 214 -13.83 22.70 9.54
CA ILE A 214 -14.41 21.79 10.53
C ILE A 214 -13.26 21.14 11.28
N GLY A 215 -13.33 21.12 12.60
CA GLY A 215 -12.27 20.62 13.50
C GLY A 215 -11.45 21.74 14.13
N ASP A 216 -10.41 21.34 14.91
CA ASP A 216 -9.51 22.24 15.66
C ASP A 216 -8.31 22.71 14.82
#